data_c032470408d7eddcea1316a22532e953
#
_entry.id   c032470408d7eddcea1316a22532e953
#
_cell.length_a   1.000
_cell.length_b   1.000
_cell.length_c   1.000
_cell.angle_alpha   90.00
_cell.angle_beta   90.00
_cell.angle_gamma   90.00
#
_symmetry.space_group_name_H-M   'P 1'
#
loop_
_entity.id
_entity.type
_entity.pdbx_description
1 polymer ?
#
loop_
_entity_poly.entity_id
_entity_poly.type
_entity_poly.pdbx_seq_one_letter_code
_entity_poly.pdbx_strand_id
1 'polypeptide(L)'
;MRTETSRGPLAGPEGDGPVPAGGPRWRALLEMRWRARLQEVTELALAYHEAAATNGRDIGGGGDDRLHLQRLRRLQRRTVTSRRALADTEDALARLSAGRYGRCEGCAGAIAAQRLAATPETRYCGRCARGHGR
;
A
#
# COMPACT_ATOMS: atom_id res chain seq x y z
N MET A 1 -15.34 -15.86 54.54
CA MET A 1 -14.64 -14.82 53.77
C MET A 1 -14.38 -15.32 52.36
N ARG A 2 -14.97 -14.72 51.43
CA ARG A 2 -14.81 -15.09 50.02
C ARG A 2 -13.82 -14.15 49.40
N THR A 3 -12.72 -14.69 48.96
CA THR A 3 -11.81 -13.98 48.09
C THR A 3 -12.37 -14.11 46.69
N GLU A 4 -12.99 -13.07 46.22
CA GLU A 4 -13.29 -12.93 44.83
C GLU A 4 -11.97 -12.79 44.10
N THR A 5 -11.62 -13.86 43.44
CA THR A 5 -10.57 -13.80 42.45
C THR A 5 -11.14 -13.06 41.23
N SER A 6 -10.91 -11.78 41.22
CA SER A 6 -11.14 -11.01 39.98
C SER A 6 -10.28 -11.62 38.90
N ARG A 7 -10.89 -12.45 38.06
CA ARG A 7 -10.28 -12.79 36.81
C ARG A 7 -10.28 -11.51 35.97
N GLY A 8 -9.13 -10.89 35.91
CA GLY A 8 -8.88 -9.90 34.89
C GLY A 8 -9.22 -10.46 33.54
N PRO A 9 -9.55 -9.62 32.56
CA PRO A 9 -9.82 -10.08 31.22
C PRO A 9 -8.64 -10.91 30.76
N LEU A 10 -8.94 -12.13 30.31
CA LEU A 10 -7.96 -12.99 29.70
C LEU A 10 -7.36 -12.20 28.54
N ALA A 11 -6.14 -11.75 28.74
CA ALA A 11 -5.35 -11.24 27.64
C ALA A 11 -5.33 -12.35 26.60
N GLY A 12 -5.85 -12.06 25.43
CA GLY A 12 -5.70 -12.97 24.31
C GLY A 12 -4.23 -13.22 24.05
N PRO A 13 -3.87 -14.16 23.17
CA PRO A 13 -2.47 -14.49 22.93
C PRO A 13 -1.71 -13.22 22.53
N GLU A 14 -0.91 -12.75 23.44
CA GLU A 14 -0.20 -11.47 23.32
C GLU A 14 0.83 -11.43 22.19
N GLY A 15 1.11 -12.59 21.59
CA GLY A 15 2.05 -12.69 20.48
C GLY A 15 1.48 -12.39 19.11
N ASP A 16 0.17 -12.54 18.95
CA ASP A 16 -0.52 -12.37 17.65
C ASP A 16 -1.57 -11.26 17.69
N GLY A 17 -1.53 -10.43 18.74
CA GLY A 17 -2.41 -9.29 18.84
C GLY A 17 -2.26 -8.36 17.63
N PRO A 18 -3.33 -7.64 17.29
CA PRO A 18 -3.23 -6.63 16.26
C PRO A 18 -2.10 -5.66 16.62
N VAL A 19 -1.33 -5.28 15.63
CA VAL A 19 -0.33 -4.23 15.79
C VAL A 19 -1.01 -3.07 16.50
N PRO A 20 -0.41 -2.53 17.58
CA PRO A 20 -1.02 -1.43 18.29
C PRO A 20 -1.39 -0.33 17.33
N ALA A 21 -2.65 -0.01 17.28
CA ALA A 21 -3.14 1.06 16.43
C ALA A 21 -2.37 2.34 16.80
N GLY A 22 -1.80 3.00 15.81
CA GLY A 22 -1.06 4.22 16.03
C GLY A 22 0.37 4.04 16.53
N GLY A 23 0.93 2.84 16.49
CA GLY A 23 2.34 2.64 16.82
C GLY A 23 3.24 3.56 16.01
N PRO A 24 4.11 4.37 16.64
CA PRO A 24 4.95 5.35 15.93
C PRO A 24 5.79 4.73 14.82
N ARG A 25 6.23 3.49 15.01
CA ARG A 25 7.01 2.73 14.04
C ARG A 25 6.24 2.51 12.74
N TRP A 26 4.98 2.11 12.82
CA TRP A 26 4.14 1.83 11.64
C TRP A 26 3.77 3.11 10.91
N ARG A 27 3.47 4.16 11.67
CA ARG A 27 3.20 5.47 11.11
C ARG A 27 4.40 5.99 10.33
N ALA A 28 5.58 5.97 10.93
CA ALA A 28 6.81 6.43 10.27
C ALA A 28 7.11 5.63 8.99
N LEU A 29 6.92 4.31 9.02
CA LEU A 29 7.12 3.46 7.85
C LEU A 29 6.12 3.80 6.74
N LEU A 30 4.85 3.93 7.06
CA LEU A 30 3.80 4.24 6.08
C LEU A 30 3.98 5.65 5.51
N GLU A 31 4.35 6.63 6.32
CA GLU A 31 4.61 7.99 5.84
C GLU A 31 5.83 8.05 4.92
N MET A 32 6.87 7.30 5.22
CA MET A 32 8.04 7.18 4.34
C MET A 32 7.64 6.57 3.00
N ARG A 33 6.87 5.51 3.02
CA ARG A 33 6.36 4.87 1.79
C ARG A 33 5.44 5.80 1.01
N TRP A 34 4.59 6.53 1.69
CA TRP A 34 3.71 7.52 1.07
C TRP A 34 4.50 8.58 0.29
N ARG A 35 5.53 9.14 0.91
CA ARG A 35 6.39 10.13 0.25
C ARG A 35 7.07 9.56 -0.98
N ALA A 36 7.60 8.34 -0.87
CA ALA A 36 8.25 7.66 -2.00
C ALA A 36 7.26 7.39 -3.14
N ARG A 37 6.04 6.95 -2.82
CA ARG A 37 4.98 6.72 -3.81
C ARG A 37 4.53 8.01 -4.49
N LEU A 38 4.36 9.07 -3.71
CA LEU A 38 3.98 10.37 -4.24
C LEU A 38 5.04 10.90 -5.22
N GLN A 39 6.29 10.79 -4.85
CA GLN A 39 7.41 11.17 -5.72
C GLN A 39 7.40 10.36 -7.02
N GLU A 40 7.24 9.06 -6.95
CA GLU A 40 7.18 8.17 -8.11
C GLU A 40 6.04 8.55 -9.06
N VAL A 41 4.84 8.79 -8.53
CA VAL A 41 3.69 9.24 -9.33
C VAL A 41 3.99 10.56 -10.03
N THR A 42 4.59 11.51 -9.32
CA THR A 42 4.95 12.82 -9.88
C THR A 42 5.98 12.68 -11.00
N GLU A 43 7.02 11.90 -10.80
CA GLU A 43 8.05 11.65 -11.80
C GLU A 43 7.49 10.98 -13.06
N LEU A 44 6.62 9.99 -12.89
CA LEU A 44 5.97 9.30 -14.01
C LEU A 44 5.03 10.24 -14.78
N ALA A 45 4.29 11.09 -14.08
CA ALA A 45 3.42 12.07 -14.73
C ALA A 45 4.24 13.08 -15.55
N LEU A 46 5.34 13.58 -15.01
CA LEU A 46 6.25 14.48 -15.74
C LEU A 46 6.85 13.79 -16.96
N ALA A 47 7.33 12.56 -16.79
CA ALA A 47 7.91 11.78 -17.89
C ALA A 47 6.89 11.54 -19.02
N TYR A 48 5.63 11.28 -18.66
CA TYR A 48 4.56 11.13 -19.64
C TYR A 48 4.30 12.43 -20.40
N HIS A 49 4.21 13.56 -19.70
CA HIS A 49 3.97 14.86 -20.30
C HIS A 49 5.11 15.27 -21.24
N GLU A 50 6.34 15.05 -20.83
CA GLU A 50 7.52 15.31 -21.67
C GLU A 50 7.52 14.44 -22.92
N ALA A 51 7.27 13.14 -22.78
CA ALA A 51 7.21 12.22 -23.90
C ALA A 51 6.06 12.56 -24.85
N ALA A 52 4.90 12.93 -24.33
CA ALA A 52 3.75 13.34 -25.14
C ALA A 52 4.00 14.66 -25.88
N ALA A 53 4.69 15.60 -25.25
CA ALA A 53 5.02 16.89 -25.86
C ALA A 53 6.00 16.77 -27.02
N THR A 54 6.90 15.78 -27.01
CA THR A 54 7.86 15.55 -28.10
C THR A 54 7.22 14.87 -29.32
N ASN A 55 6.01 14.34 -29.18
CA ASN A 55 5.33 13.58 -30.23
C ASN A 55 5.03 14.36 -31.52
N GLY A 56 5.00 15.67 -31.48
CA GLY A 56 4.67 16.49 -32.65
C GLY A 56 5.86 17.11 -33.36
N ARG A 57 7.08 16.94 -32.88
CA ARG A 57 8.22 17.74 -33.33
C ARG A 57 9.30 16.99 -34.08
N ASP A 58 9.51 15.69 -33.81
CA ASP A 58 10.68 14.97 -34.30
C ASP A 58 10.36 13.64 -34.99
N ILE A 59 9.13 13.42 -35.41
CA ILE A 59 8.73 12.12 -35.94
C ILE A 59 8.94 12.09 -37.44
N GLY A 60 10.04 11.47 -37.86
CA GLY A 60 10.41 11.34 -39.25
C GLY A 60 10.21 9.98 -39.89
N GLY A 61 9.58 8.99 -39.20
CA GLY A 61 9.42 7.66 -39.76
C GLY A 61 8.55 6.72 -38.91
N GLY A 62 7.86 5.77 -39.55
CA GLY A 62 6.89 4.87 -38.96
C GLY A 62 7.43 3.94 -37.82
N GLY A 63 8.75 3.69 -37.81
CA GLY A 63 9.40 2.90 -36.75
C GLY A 63 9.52 3.68 -35.44
N ASP A 64 9.85 4.94 -35.55
CA ASP A 64 9.97 5.85 -34.39
C ASP A 64 8.61 6.11 -33.74
N ASP A 65 7.56 6.23 -34.55
CA ASP A 65 6.19 6.38 -34.06
C ASP A 65 5.73 5.21 -33.20
N ARG A 66 6.04 3.99 -33.64
CA ARG A 66 5.68 2.79 -32.90
C ARG A 66 6.39 2.72 -31.55
N LEU A 67 7.69 2.98 -31.52
CA LEU A 67 8.49 3.00 -30.30
C LEU A 67 8.01 4.09 -29.36
N HIS A 68 7.68 5.25 -29.90
CA HIS A 68 7.16 6.36 -29.13
C HIS A 68 5.80 6.02 -28.47
N LEU A 69 4.88 5.44 -29.22
CA LEU A 69 3.59 4.97 -28.69
C LEU A 69 3.77 3.88 -27.64
N GLN A 70 4.68 2.95 -27.85
CA GLN A 70 5.01 1.93 -26.86
C GLN A 70 5.52 2.55 -25.56
N ARG A 71 6.38 3.56 -25.67
CA ARG A 71 6.91 4.29 -24.51
C ARG A 71 5.78 4.98 -23.75
N LEU A 72 4.89 5.69 -24.43
CA LEU A 72 3.74 6.36 -23.81
C LEU A 72 2.84 5.36 -23.08
N ARG A 73 2.52 4.24 -23.72
CA ARG A 73 1.70 3.17 -23.12
C ARG A 73 2.36 2.59 -21.87
N ARG A 74 3.68 2.39 -21.92
CA ARG A 74 4.44 1.89 -20.77
C ARG A 74 4.38 2.87 -19.61
N LEU A 75 4.60 4.14 -19.85
CA LEU A 75 4.51 5.20 -18.84
C LEU A 75 3.10 5.28 -18.25
N GLN A 76 2.08 5.17 -19.11
CA GLN A 76 0.69 5.14 -18.68
C GLN A 76 0.38 3.99 -17.72
N ARG A 77 0.79 2.76 -18.09
CA ARG A 77 0.60 1.58 -17.23
C ARG A 77 1.32 1.72 -15.91
N ARG A 78 2.55 2.21 -15.93
CA ARG A 78 3.33 2.45 -14.70
C ARG A 78 2.67 3.50 -13.82
N THR A 79 2.14 4.56 -14.42
CA THR A 79 1.43 5.61 -13.68
C THR A 79 0.19 5.06 -12.99
N VAL A 80 -0.61 4.23 -13.68
CA VAL A 80 -1.79 3.59 -13.09
C VAL A 80 -1.41 2.70 -11.91
N THR A 81 -0.38 1.88 -12.07
CA THR A 81 0.12 0.99 -11.01
C THR A 81 0.63 1.80 -9.81
N SER A 82 1.39 2.85 -10.07
CA SER A 82 1.97 3.70 -9.04
C SER A 82 0.90 4.48 -8.26
N ARG A 83 -0.12 5.00 -8.96
CA ARG A 83 -1.27 5.66 -8.32
C ARG A 83 -2.04 4.72 -7.42
N ARG A 84 -2.23 3.48 -7.85
CA ARG A 84 -2.90 2.45 -7.04
C ARG A 84 -2.09 2.16 -5.78
N ALA A 85 -0.77 2.02 -5.91
CA ALA A 85 0.11 1.81 -4.77
C ALA A 85 0.08 2.99 -3.79
N LEU A 86 0.03 4.22 -4.30
CA LEU A 86 -0.14 5.42 -3.47
C LEU A 86 -1.46 5.39 -2.71
N ALA A 87 -2.57 5.09 -3.38
CA ALA A 87 -3.89 4.97 -2.77
C ALA A 87 -3.91 3.91 -1.68
N ASP A 88 -3.27 2.76 -1.89
CA ASP A 88 -3.17 1.70 -0.90
C ASP A 88 -2.41 2.16 0.36
N THR A 89 -1.35 2.94 0.18
CA THR A 89 -0.61 3.52 1.30
C THR A 89 -1.45 4.55 2.06
N GLU A 90 -2.18 5.39 1.35
CA GLU A 90 -3.10 6.36 1.96
C GLU A 90 -4.22 5.67 2.76
N ASP A 91 -4.78 4.60 2.21
CA ASP A 91 -5.78 3.78 2.90
C ASP A 91 -5.20 3.12 4.16
N ALA A 92 -3.95 2.65 4.11
CA ALA A 92 -3.28 2.10 5.28
C ALA A 92 -3.07 3.15 6.37
N LEU A 93 -2.68 4.37 6.00
CA LEU A 93 -2.56 5.49 6.93
C LEU A 93 -3.92 5.86 7.54
N ALA A 94 -4.99 5.83 6.75
CA ALA A 94 -6.34 6.07 7.24
C ALA A 94 -6.78 4.99 8.25
N ARG A 95 -6.49 3.72 7.98
CA ARG A 95 -6.77 2.62 8.93
C ARG A 95 -5.97 2.78 10.22
N LEU A 96 -4.72 3.21 10.11
CA LEU A 96 -3.89 3.46 11.28
C LEU A 96 -4.49 4.57 12.16
N SER A 97 -4.92 5.66 11.56
CA SER A 97 -5.56 6.78 12.26
C SER A 97 -6.90 6.37 12.88
N ALA A 98 -7.62 5.44 12.26
CA ALA A 98 -8.90 4.94 12.76
C ALA A 98 -8.76 3.80 13.77
N GLY A 99 -7.56 3.38 14.11
CA GLY A 99 -7.32 2.27 15.05
C GLY A 99 -7.63 0.89 14.47
N ARG A 100 -7.66 0.74 13.15
CA ARG A 100 -7.97 -0.51 12.46
C ARG A 100 -6.78 -1.15 11.76
N TYR A 101 -5.63 -0.52 11.83
CA TYR A 101 -4.42 -1.05 11.21
C TYR A 101 -4.01 -2.39 11.83
N GLY A 102 -3.60 -3.33 11.00
CA GLY A 102 -3.21 -4.67 11.44
C GLY A 102 -4.38 -5.63 11.63
N ARG A 103 -5.60 -5.23 11.32
CA ARG A 103 -6.77 -6.12 11.29
C ARG A 103 -7.08 -6.54 9.87
N CYS A 104 -7.32 -7.84 9.72
CA CYS A 104 -7.72 -8.40 8.43
C CYS A 104 -9.14 -7.97 8.06
N GLU A 105 -9.32 -7.42 6.88
CA GLU A 105 -10.65 -7.03 6.38
C GLU A 105 -11.52 -8.24 6.02
N GLY A 106 -10.93 -9.41 5.84
CA GLY A 106 -11.66 -10.63 5.51
C GLY A 106 -12.21 -11.38 6.72
N CYS A 107 -11.43 -11.51 7.80
CA CYS A 107 -11.80 -12.31 8.96
C CYS A 107 -11.78 -11.53 10.29
N ALA A 108 -11.44 -10.25 10.27
CA ALA A 108 -11.29 -9.37 11.43
C ALA A 108 -10.18 -9.82 12.42
N GLY A 109 -9.43 -10.85 12.10
CA GLY A 109 -8.30 -11.33 12.89
C GLY A 109 -7.06 -10.46 12.73
N ALA A 110 -6.05 -10.70 13.55
CA ALA A 110 -4.80 -10.00 13.47
C ALA A 110 -4.00 -10.38 12.22
N ILE A 111 -3.37 -9.39 11.61
CA ILE A 111 -2.37 -9.62 10.57
C ILE A 111 -1.01 -9.72 11.27
N ALA A 112 -0.25 -10.77 10.95
CA ALA A 112 1.05 -10.99 11.56
C ALA A 112 1.98 -9.79 11.31
N ALA A 113 2.72 -9.38 12.35
CA ALA A 113 3.66 -8.25 12.26
C ALA A 113 4.70 -8.46 11.16
N GLN A 114 5.14 -9.69 10.96
CA GLN A 114 6.07 -10.05 9.89
C GLN A 114 5.49 -9.78 8.51
N ARG A 115 4.22 -10.06 8.29
CA ARG A 115 3.52 -9.78 7.05
C ARG A 115 3.36 -8.27 6.83
N LEU A 116 3.03 -7.52 7.87
CA LEU A 116 2.96 -6.05 7.82
C LEU A 116 4.31 -5.41 7.54
N ALA A 117 5.39 -5.96 8.07
CA ALA A 117 6.74 -5.48 7.80
C ALA A 117 7.13 -5.67 6.32
N ALA A 118 6.71 -6.78 5.71
CA ALA A 118 6.96 -7.06 4.30
C ALA A 118 6.04 -6.25 3.38
N THR A 119 4.77 -6.13 3.73
CA THR A 119 3.76 -5.40 2.95
C THR A 119 2.89 -4.56 3.89
N PRO A 120 3.36 -3.35 4.25
CA PRO A 120 2.64 -2.52 5.23
C PRO A 120 1.22 -2.12 4.82
N GLU A 121 0.91 -2.12 3.54
CA GLU A 121 -0.41 -1.74 3.00
C GLU A 121 -1.39 -2.91 2.96
N THR A 122 -0.99 -4.10 3.37
CA THR A 122 -1.87 -5.28 3.28
C THR A 122 -3.13 -5.13 4.11
N ARG A 123 -4.25 -5.55 3.54
CA ARG A 123 -5.58 -5.53 4.18
C ARG A 123 -5.97 -6.88 4.74
N TYR A 124 -5.25 -7.94 4.33
CA TYR A 124 -5.63 -9.32 4.59
C TYR A 124 -4.51 -10.09 5.26
N CYS A 125 -4.87 -10.97 6.18
CA CYS A 125 -3.95 -11.96 6.71
C CYS A 125 -3.55 -12.96 5.61
N GLY A 126 -2.52 -13.77 5.84
CA GLY A 126 -2.02 -14.71 4.84
C GLY A 126 -3.07 -15.69 4.34
N ARG A 127 -3.98 -16.12 5.21
CA ARG A 127 -5.09 -17.01 4.86
C ARG A 127 -6.10 -16.33 3.94
N CYS A 128 -6.56 -15.13 4.30
CA CYS A 128 -7.55 -14.40 3.51
C CYS A 128 -6.96 -13.86 2.22
N ALA A 129 -5.69 -13.49 2.20
CA ALA A 129 -5.02 -13.04 0.99
C ALA A 129 -5.00 -14.12 -0.10
N ARG A 130 -4.85 -15.38 0.28
CA ARG A 130 -4.91 -16.51 -0.66
C ARG A 130 -6.31 -16.71 -1.26
N GLY A 131 -7.35 -16.35 -0.53
CA GLY A 131 -8.73 -16.40 -1.02
C GLY A 131 -9.14 -15.20 -1.88
N HIS A 132 -8.50 -14.05 -1.69
CA HIS A 132 -8.80 -12.79 -2.41
C HIS A 132 -7.78 -12.44 -3.49
N GLY A 133 -6.70 -13.17 -3.60
CA GLY A 133 -5.57 -12.88 -4.49
C GLY A 133 -5.75 -13.33 -5.94
N ARG A 134 -6.96 -13.47 -6.43
CA ARG A 134 -7.25 -13.83 -7.82
C ARG A 134 -7.87 -12.70 -8.59
#